data_0bc048a0e2cf014bf58e38a2bc34aaf1
#
_entry.id   0bc048a0e2cf014bf58e38a2bc34aaf1
#
_cell.length_a   1.000
_cell.length_b   1.000
_cell.length_c   1.000
_cell.angle_alpha   90.00
_cell.angle_beta   90.00
_cell.angle_gamma   90.00
#
_symmetry.space_group_name_H-M   'P 1'
#
loop_
_entity.id
_entity.type
_entity.pdbx_description
1 polymer ?
#
loop_
_entity_poly.entity_id
_entity_poly.type
_entity_poly.pdbx_seq_one_letter_code
_entity_poly.pdbx_strand_id
1 'polypeptide(L)'
;IAAHPKTHVVALCDVDRNSLEGRGRKQKTNPKERYPGAKKFQDYREMFNSMGDKVDIVSVSTPDHTHYPATMKAMELGKHVYTQKPLTNNIAEARALMLSARKHKVFTQMGIQNQSSVAYRTATHFIRSGLIGKVSKVHVWSFKNWGYDGPPHQDDDPVPANLDWNLWLGTAPERPF
;
A
#
# COMPACT_ATOMS: atom_id res chain seq x y z
N ILE A 1 9.98 -4.00 -5.50
CA ILE A 1 9.60 -5.39 -5.88
C ILE A 1 9.49 -5.46 -7.40
N ALA A 2 8.57 -4.75 -8.05
CA ALA A 2 8.31 -4.86 -9.48
C ALA A 2 9.50 -4.59 -10.42
N ALA A 3 10.56 -3.96 -9.97
CA ALA A 3 11.77 -3.70 -10.75
C ALA A 3 12.85 -4.79 -10.60
N HIS A 4 12.62 -5.80 -9.76
CA HIS A 4 13.59 -6.86 -9.56
C HIS A 4 13.58 -7.83 -10.75
N PRO A 5 14.74 -8.24 -11.30
CA PRO A 5 14.81 -9.01 -12.54
C PRO A 5 14.17 -10.42 -12.46
N LYS A 6 13.93 -10.94 -11.25
CA LYS A 6 13.26 -12.22 -11.01
C LYS A 6 11.76 -12.07 -10.72
N THR A 7 11.18 -10.88 -10.91
CA THR A 7 9.75 -10.65 -10.67
C THR A 7 9.04 -10.30 -11.96
N HIS A 8 7.86 -10.91 -12.15
CA HIS A 8 6.95 -10.61 -13.25
C HIS A 8 5.65 -10.05 -12.69
N VAL A 9 5.22 -8.89 -13.17
CA VAL A 9 3.91 -8.33 -12.82
C VAL A 9 2.86 -8.98 -13.71
N VAL A 10 2.04 -9.83 -13.11
CA VAL A 10 1.00 -10.61 -13.81
C VAL A 10 -0.38 -9.99 -13.71
N ALA A 11 -0.61 -9.16 -12.71
CA ALA A 11 -1.88 -8.47 -12.48
C ALA A 11 -1.68 -7.07 -11.89
N LEU A 12 -2.57 -6.16 -12.23
CA LEU A 12 -2.70 -4.82 -11.67
C LEU A 12 -4.14 -4.63 -11.20
N CYS A 13 -4.31 -4.03 -10.03
CA CYS A 13 -5.62 -3.71 -9.49
C CYS A 13 -5.66 -2.26 -8.98
N ASP A 14 -6.64 -1.51 -9.43
CA ASP A 14 -6.90 -0.13 -8.99
C ASP A 14 -8.37 0.19 -9.23
N VAL A 15 -9.03 0.80 -8.25
CA VAL A 15 -10.44 1.21 -8.35
C VAL A 15 -10.68 2.30 -9.41
N ASP A 16 -9.62 3.00 -9.82
CA ASP A 16 -9.62 3.98 -10.90
C ASP A 16 -9.10 3.37 -12.21
N ARG A 17 -9.99 3.21 -13.20
CA ARG A 17 -9.63 2.72 -14.55
C ARG A 17 -8.58 3.58 -15.24
N ASN A 18 -8.58 4.89 -15.01
CA ASN A 18 -7.58 5.77 -15.61
C ASN A 18 -6.17 5.46 -15.08
N SER A 19 -6.04 5.10 -13.80
CA SER A 19 -4.77 4.62 -13.24
C SER A 19 -4.28 3.35 -13.94
N LEU A 20 -5.18 2.39 -14.18
CA LEU A 20 -4.85 1.14 -14.90
C LEU A 20 -4.50 1.37 -16.38
N GLU A 21 -5.08 2.38 -17.00
CA GLU A 21 -4.82 2.74 -18.41
C GLU A 21 -3.62 3.67 -18.60
N GLY A 22 -2.98 4.11 -17.51
CA GLY A 22 -1.88 5.06 -17.57
C GLY A 22 -2.31 6.51 -17.81
N ARG A 23 -3.60 6.80 -17.65
CA ARG A 23 -4.18 8.14 -17.75
C ARG A 23 -4.26 8.86 -16.39
N GLY A 24 -3.77 8.23 -15.33
CA GLY A 24 -3.81 8.76 -13.98
C GLY A 24 -2.92 9.99 -13.80
N ARG A 25 -3.23 10.75 -12.75
CA ARG A 25 -2.58 12.03 -12.43
C ARG A 25 -1.06 11.85 -12.26
N LYS A 26 -0.25 12.45 -13.15
CA LYS A 26 1.23 12.50 -13.08
C LYS A 26 1.93 11.13 -13.00
N GLN A 27 1.43 10.11 -13.63
CA GLN A 27 2.20 8.87 -13.74
C GLN A 27 3.43 9.09 -14.64
N LYS A 28 4.62 8.88 -14.09
CA LYS A 28 5.88 9.00 -14.85
C LYS A 28 6.05 7.87 -15.87
N THR A 29 5.31 6.79 -15.71
CA THR A 29 5.36 5.61 -16.60
C THR A 29 3.95 5.04 -16.75
N ASN A 30 3.56 4.78 -17.97
CA ASN A 30 2.28 4.13 -18.29
C ASN A 30 2.33 2.64 -17.83
N PRO A 31 1.45 2.17 -16.94
CA PRO A 31 1.40 0.77 -16.53
C PRO A 31 1.21 -0.21 -17.68
N LYS A 32 0.48 0.22 -18.74
CA LYS A 32 0.26 -0.59 -19.95
C LYS A 32 1.57 -0.82 -20.72
N GLU A 33 2.43 0.18 -20.80
CA GLU A 33 3.74 0.07 -21.44
C GLU A 33 4.73 -0.67 -20.57
N ARG A 34 4.69 -0.43 -19.27
CA ARG A 34 5.61 -1.04 -18.31
C ARG A 34 5.31 -2.51 -18.04
N TYR A 35 4.03 -2.90 -18.10
CA TYR A 35 3.56 -4.26 -17.81
C TYR A 35 2.54 -4.72 -18.86
N PRO A 36 2.94 -4.90 -20.14
CA PRO A 36 2.01 -5.12 -21.25
C PRO A 36 1.22 -6.43 -21.13
N GLY A 37 1.75 -7.42 -20.41
CA GLY A 37 1.09 -8.72 -20.19
C GLY A 37 0.23 -8.79 -18.92
N ALA A 38 0.23 -7.76 -18.08
CA ALA A 38 -0.51 -7.80 -16.82
C ALA A 38 -2.02 -7.64 -17.05
N LYS A 39 -2.81 -8.53 -16.45
CA LYS A 39 -4.27 -8.38 -16.41
C LYS A 39 -4.67 -7.25 -15.47
N LYS A 40 -5.77 -6.57 -15.80
CA LYS A 40 -6.24 -5.40 -15.07
C LYS A 40 -7.58 -5.68 -14.42
N PHE A 41 -7.73 -5.26 -13.16
CA PHE A 41 -8.92 -5.44 -12.35
C PHE A 41 -9.22 -4.16 -11.58
N GLN A 42 -10.49 -3.86 -11.33
CA GLN A 42 -10.88 -2.81 -10.40
C GLN A 42 -11.09 -3.36 -8.99
N ASP A 43 -11.49 -4.60 -8.86
CA ASP A 43 -11.68 -5.29 -7.58
C ASP A 43 -10.59 -6.34 -7.35
N TYR A 44 -9.85 -6.22 -6.24
CA TYR A 44 -8.81 -7.20 -5.88
C TYR A 44 -9.38 -8.59 -5.59
N ARG A 45 -10.65 -8.70 -5.19
CA ARG A 45 -11.31 -9.98 -4.96
C ARG A 45 -11.49 -10.75 -6.28
N GLU A 46 -11.92 -10.05 -7.33
CA GLU A 46 -11.99 -10.61 -8.68
C GLU A 46 -10.59 -10.99 -9.22
N MET A 47 -9.60 -10.14 -8.95
CA MET A 47 -8.22 -10.45 -9.30
C MET A 47 -7.75 -11.76 -8.66
N PHE A 48 -8.00 -11.96 -7.38
CA PHE A 48 -7.62 -13.21 -6.70
C PHE A 48 -8.41 -14.41 -7.20
N ASN A 49 -9.71 -14.26 -7.45
CA ASN A 49 -10.53 -15.34 -7.98
C ASN A 49 -10.06 -15.78 -9.39
N SER A 50 -9.65 -14.83 -10.22
CA SER A 50 -9.22 -15.09 -11.59
C SER A 50 -7.75 -15.49 -11.73
N MET A 51 -6.88 -14.98 -10.85
CA MET A 51 -5.42 -15.04 -11.00
C MET A 51 -4.70 -15.66 -9.80
N GLY A 52 -5.44 -16.08 -8.76
CA GLY A 52 -4.85 -16.52 -7.50
C GLY A 52 -3.72 -17.55 -7.66
N ASP A 53 -3.89 -18.53 -8.53
CA ASP A 53 -2.88 -19.57 -8.79
C ASP A 53 -1.61 -19.07 -9.50
N LYS A 54 -1.66 -17.86 -10.07
CA LYS A 54 -0.56 -17.25 -10.83
C LYS A 54 0.15 -16.14 -10.06
N VAL A 55 -0.26 -15.88 -8.82
CA VAL A 55 0.28 -14.82 -7.98
C VAL A 55 0.99 -15.44 -6.79
N ASP A 56 2.28 -15.14 -6.63
CA ASP A 56 3.07 -15.57 -5.47
C ASP A 56 3.19 -14.46 -4.43
N ILE A 57 3.30 -13.21 -4.89
CA ILE A 57 3.54 -12.03 -4.06
C ILE A 57 2.55 -10.93 -4.42
N VAL A 58 1.99 -10.31 -3.41
CA VAL A 58 1.08 -9.15 -3.56
C VAL A 58 1.74 -7.90 -2.98
N SER A 59 1.70 -6.81 -3.74
CA SER A 59 2.05 -5.48 -3.24
C SER A 59 0.78 -4.67 -3.03
N VAL A 60 0.49 -4.32 -1.79
CA VAL A 60 -0.66 -3.50 -1.40
C VAL A 60 -0.18 -2.07 -1.20
N SER A 61 -0.65 -1.16 -2.06
CA SER A 61 -0.31 0.28 -2.04
C SER A 61 -1.57 1.12 -2.29
N THR A 62 -2.67 0.66 -1.76
CA THR A 62 -4.00 1.29 -1.78
C THR A 62 -4.06 2.46 -0.78
N PRO A 63 -5.17 3.20 -0.66
CA PRO A 63 -5.39 4.08 0.47
C PRO A 63 -5.30 3.36 1.82
N ASP A 64 -4.91 4.09 2.86
CA ASP A 64 -4.55 3.54 4.18
C ASP A 64 -5.65 2.63 4.76
N HIS A 65 -6.92 3.00 4.60
CA HIS A 65 -8.06 2.27 5.15
C HIS A 65 -8.34 0.92 4.49
N THR A 66 -7.76 0.65 3.32
CA THR A 66 -7.92 -0.62 2.60
C THR A 66 -6.69 -1.52 2.66
N HIS A 67 -5.63 -1.12 3.39
CA HIS A 67 -4.43 -1.94 3.56
C HIS A 67 -4.75 -3.28 4.22
N TYR A 68 -5.48 -3.25 5.33
CA TYR A 68 -5.80 -4.45 6.10
C TYR A 68 -6.60 -5.49 5.31
N PRO A 69 -7.78 -5.19 4.73
CA PRO A 69 -8.59 -6.20 4.07
C PRO A 69 -7.89 -6.82 2.85
N ALA A 70 -7.17 -6.03 2.06
CA ALA A 70 -6.44 -6.55 0.91
C ALA A 70 -5.26 -7.45 1.32
N THR A 71 -4.52 -7.04 2.37
CA THR A 71 -3.40 -7.81 2.92
C THR A 71 -3.88 -9.12 3.54
N MET A 72 -4.95 -9.07 4.34
CA MET A 72 -5.52 -10.26 4.98
C MET A 72 -5.96 -11.27 3.92
N LYS A 73 -6.71 -10.83 2.91
CA LYS A 73 -7.16 -11.71 1.83
C LYS A 73 -6.00 -12.38 1.08
N ALA A 74 -4.94 -11.63 0.80
CA ALA A 74 -3.75 -12.21 0.18
C ALA A 74 -3.09 -13.29 1.06
N MET A 75 -2.96 -13.03 2.37
CA MET A 75 -2.39 -14.01 3.31
C MET A 75 -3.23 -15.27 3.44
N GLU A 76 -4.57 -15.13 3.51
CA GLU A 76 -5.51 -16.26 3.56
C GLU A 76 -5.38 -17.17 2.34
N LEU A 77 -4.99 -16.61 1.20
CA LEU A 77 -4.69 -17.33 -0.04
C LEU A 77 -3.25 -17.83 -0.12
N GLY A 78 -2.48 -17.74 0.97
CA GLY A 78 -1.09 -18.21 1.04
C GLY A 78 -0.10 -17.35 0.27
N LYS A 79 -0.42 -16.08 -0.03
CA LYS A 79 0.46 -15.18 -0.78
C LYS A 79 1.38 -14.41 0.13
N HIS A 80 2.63 -14.21 -0.30
CA HIS A 80 3.54 -13.29 0.36
C HIS A 80 3.10 -11.84 0.12
N VAL A 81 3.28 -10.95 1.11
CA VAL A 81 2.71 -9.61 1.00
C VAL A 81 3.71 -8.52 1.36
N TYR A 82 3.75 -7.50 0.52
CA TYR A 82 4.36 -6.22 0.81
C TYR A 82 3.25 -5.18 0.95
N THR A 83 3.01 -4.66 2.15
CA THR A 83 1.97 -3.66 2.41
C THR A 83 2.59 -2.31 2.74
N GLN A 84 2.14 -1.25 2.07
CA GLN A 84 2.61 0.11 2.32
C GLN A 84 2.26 0.57 3.75
N LYS A 85 2.99 1.57 4.24
CA LYS A 85 2.72 2.22 5.52
C LYS A 85 1.49 3.17 5.40
N PRO A 86 0.71 3.35 6.46
CA PRO A 86 0.65 2.55 7.70
C PRO A 86 0.13 1.15 7.41
N LEU A 87 0.55 0.17 8.21
CA LEU A 87 0.17 -1.23 7.96
C LEU A 87 -1.34 -1.43 8.06
N THR A 88 -1.95 -0.79 9.04
CA THR A 88 -3.37 -0.91 9.39
C THR A 88 -3.88 0.37 10.05
N ASN A 89 -5.19 0.48 10.23
CA ASN A 89 -5.82 1.61 10.92
C ASN A 89 -5.82 1.48 12.44
N ASN A 90 -5.72 0.26 12.96
CA ASN A 90 -5.79 0.00 14.40
C ASN A 90 -4.93 -1.19 14.81
N ILE A 91 -4.73 -1.33 16.15
CA ILE A 91 -3.87 -2.37 16.72
C ILE A 91 -4.45 -3.77 16.56
N ALA A 92 -5.78 -3.91 16.59
CA ALA A 92 -6.43 -5.22 16.44
C ALA A 92 -6.17 -5.80 15.04
N GLU A 93 -6.28 -4.99 14.00
CA GLU A 93 -5.94 -5.37 12.63
C GLU A 93 -4.46 -5.77 12.49
N ALA A 94 -3.55 -4.98 13.06
CA ALA A 94 -2.12 -5.31 13.02
C ALA A 94 -1.82 -6.66 13.70
N ARG A 95 -2.46 -6.92 14.82
CA ARG A 95 -2.36 -8.22 15.52
C ARG A 95 -2.94 -9.36 14.69
N ALA A 96 -4.09 -9.14 14.04
CA ALA A 96 -4.71 -10.13 13.16
C ALA A 96 -3.80 -10.49 11.98
N LEU A 97 -3.17 -9.50 11.33
CA LEU A 97 -2.20 -9.75 10.26
C LEU A 97 -0.98 -10.54 10.76
N MET A 98 -0.44 -10.20 11.93
CA MET A 98 0.68 -10.93 12.52
C MET A 98 0.32 -12.42 12.75
N LEU A 99 -0.85 -12.69 13.31
CA LEU A 99 -1.32 -14.06 13.55
C LEU A 99 -1.59 -14.82 12.23
N SER A 100 -2.19 -14.12 11.24
CA SER A 100 -2.45 -14.68 9.91
C SER A 100 -1.15 -15.05 9.19
N ALA A 101 -0.13 -14.19 9.23
CA ALA A 101 1.17 -14.47 8.63
C ALA A 101 1.82 -15.74 9.19
N ARG A 102 1.72 -15.94 10.51
CA ARG A 102 2.21 -17.16 11.18
C ARG A 102 1.41 -18.40 10.79
N LYS A 103 0.07 -18.28 10.81
CA LYS A 103 -0.86 -19.36 10.46
C LYS A 103 -0.65 -19.87 9.04
N HIS A 104 -0.56 -18.94 8.10
CA HIS A 104 -0.41 -19.26 6.66
C HIS A 104 1.05 -19.42 6.22
N LYS A 105 2.02 -19.20 7.13
CA LYS A 105 3.48 -19.34 6.87
C LYS A 105 3.95 -18.47 5.70
N VAL A 106 3.41 -17.26 5.58
CA VAL A 106 3.75 -16.31 4.52
C VAL A 106 4.74 -15.25 5.00
N PHE A 107 5.59 -14.78 4.10
CA PHE A 107 6.48 -13.66 4.37
C PHE A 107 5.73 -12.34 4.18
N THR A 108 5.98 -11.40 5.08
CA THR A 108 5.36 -10.09 5.06
C THR A 108 6.40 -9.00 5.27
N GLN A 109 6.19 -7.86 4.59
CA GLN A 109 7.04 -6.69 4.74
C GLN A 109 6.18 -5.44 4.71
N MET A 110 6.34 -4.58 5.71
CA MET A 110 5.75 -3.24 5.68
C MET A 110 6.64 -2.26 4.90
N GLY A 111 6.04 -1.36 4.15
CA GLY A 111 6.68 -0.37 3.29
C GLY A 111 7.29 0.81 4.05
N ILE A 112 8.34 0.59 4.81
CA ILE A 112 9.11 1.62 5.52
C ILE A 112 10.49 1.84 4.85
N GLN A 113 10.47 2.14 3.57
CA GLN A 113 11.65 2.18 2.69
C GLN A 113 12.81 3.04 3.23
N ASN A 114 12.49 4.13 3.92
CA ASN A 114 13.49 5.06 4.47
C ASN A 114 14.46 4.39 5.45
N GLN A 115 14.03 3.35 6.16
CA GLN A 115 14.92 2.58 7.05
C GLN A 115 16.05 1.87 6.30
N SER A 116 15.86 1.60 5.02
CA SER A 116 16.89 0.98 4.17
C SER A 116 17.84 2.00 3.55
N SER A 117 17.62 3.31 3.72
CA SER A 117 18.50 4.35 3.19
C SER A 117 19.88 4.34 3.86
N VAL A 118 20.90 4.65 3.09
CA VAL A 118 22.28 4.75 3.61
C VAL A 118 22.36 5.77 4.75
N ALA A 119 21.75 6.95 4.58
CA ALA A 119 21.75 8.00 5.60
C ALA A 119 21.15 7.53 6.93
N TYR A 120 20.01 6.81 6.90
CA TYR A 120 19.36 6.28 8.10
C TYR A 120 20.22 5.23 8.81
N ARG A 121 20.82 4.33 8.04
CA ARG A 121 21.70 3.29 8.55
C ARG A 121 22.98 3.86 9.15
N THR A 122 23.58 4.86 8.48
CA THR A 122 24.77 5.56 8.97
C THR A 122 24.48 6.30 10.27
N ALA A 123 23.39 7.06 10.35
CA ALA A 123 22.99 7.74 11.59
C ALA A 123 22.78 6.75 12.75
N THR A 124 22.10 5.64 12.48
CA THR A 124 21.90 4.57 13.45
C THR A 124 23.23 3.97 13.94
N HIS A 125 24.18 3.78 13.02
CA HIS A 125 25.51 3.28 13.36
C HIS A 125 26.26 4.28 14.28
N PHE A 126 26.26 5.57 13.95
CA PHE A 126 26.92 6.60 14.77
C PHE A 126 26.35 6.68 16.20
N ILE A 127 25.04 6.59 16.33
CA ILE A 127 24.39 6.58 17.65
C ILE A 127 24.77 5.32 18.43
N ARG A 128 24.68 4.15 17.82
CA ARG A 128 24.94 2.86 18.49
C ARG A 128 26.41 2.62 18.82
N SER A 129 27.33 3.15 18.02
CA SER A 129 28.78 3.06 18.28
C SER A 129 29.25 4.02 19.37
N GLY A 130 28.37 4.90 19.87
CA GLY A 130 28.74 5.91 20.86
C GLY A 130 29.53 7.10 20.28
N LEU A 131 29.67 7.19 18.97
CA LEU A 131 30.44 8.25 18.31
C LEU A 131 29.96 9.66 18.65
N ILE A 132 28.65 9.84 18.88
CA ILE A 132 28.06 11.11 19.28
C ILE A 132 27.88 11.25 20.81
N GLY A 133 28.40 10.28 21.59
CA GLY A 133 28.22 10.21 23.02
C GLY A 133 26.81 9.79 23.44
N LYS A 134 26.47 10.05 24.72
CA LYS A 134 25.15 9.73 25.26
C LYS A 134 24.08 10.70 24.75
N VAL A 135 23.06 10.16 24.09
CA VAL A 135 21.90 10.95 23.65
C VAL A 135 21.09 11.40 24.86
N SER A 136 21.03 12.71 25.11
CA SER A 136 20.30 13.33 26.23
C SER A 136 19.00 13.99 25.78
N LYS A 137 18.91 14.41 24.52
CA LYS A 137 17.75 15.10 23.99
C LYS A 137 17.55 14.78 22.49
N VAL A 138 16.30 14.64 22.07
CA VAL A 138 15.91 14.42 20.67
C VAL A 138 14.90 15.47 20.29
N HIS A 139 15.12 16.13 19.16
CA HIS A 139 14.16 17.04 18.53
C HIS A 139 13.70 16.44 17.21
N VAL A 140 12.40 16.43 16.98
CA VAL A 140 11.80 15.94 15.74
C VAL A 140 10.96 17.06 15.13
N TRP A 141 11.17 17.32 13.83
CA TRP A 141 10.40 18.30 13.08
C TRP A 141 9.71 17.64 11.90
N SER A 142 8.51 18.11 11.60
CA SER A 142 7.82 17.79 10.35
C SER A 142 7.37 19.09 9.69
N PHE A 143 7.82 19.34 8.48
CA PHE A 143 7.44 20.51 7.68
C PHE A 143 6.29 20.19 6.70
N LYS A 144 5.63 19.06 6.91
CA LYS A 144 4.54 18.63 6.05
C LYS A 144 3.24 19.27 6.50
N ASN A 145 2.76 20.22 5.74
CA ASN A 145 1.49 20.89 5.94
C ASN A 145 0.51 20.46 4.83
N TRP A 146 -0.07 19.27 4.96
CA TRP A 146 -0.98 18.68 3.97
C TRP A 146 -2.40 18.55 4.50
N GLY A 147 -2.64 19.02 5.71
CA GLY A 147 -3.94 18.98 6.31
C GLY A 147 -4.93 19.87 5.57
N TYR A 148 -6.19 19.56 5.72
CA TYR A 148 -7.30 20.43 5.39
C TYR A 148 -7.90 20.95 6.70
N ASP A 149 -7.81 22.26 6.90
CA ASP A 149 -8.26 22.92 8.14
C ASP A 149 -9.66 23.56 7.99
N GLY A 150 -10.32 23.35 6.87
CA GLY A 150 -11.67 23.83 6.61
C GLY A 150 -12.76 22.98 7.25
N PRO A 151 -14.03 23.44 7.20
CA PRO A 151 -15.17 22.66 7.63
C PRO A 151 -15.31 21.39 6.77
N PRO A 152 -15.99 20.34 7.26
CA PRO A 152 -16.28 19.17 6.44
C PRO A 152 -16.92 19.57 5.12
N HIS A 153 -16.48 18.95 4.02
CA HIS A 153 -17.13 19.14 2.73
C HIS A 153 -18.58 18.68 2.82
N GLN A 154 -19.49 19.53 2.36
CA GLN A 154 -20.94 19.27 2.38
C GLN A 154 -21.52 19.09 0.97
N ASP A 155 -20.70 19.35 -0.04
CA ASP A 155 -21.11 19.25 -1.44
C ASP A 155 -20.94 17.81 -1.91
N ASP A 156 -21.94 17.30 -2.62
CA ASP A 156 -21.94 16.00 -3.25
C ASP A 156 -21.59 16.17 -4.72
N ASP A 157 -20.37 15.84 -5.08
CA ASP A 157 -19.94 15.83 -6.46
C ASP A 157 -20.36 14.50 -7.14
N PRO A 158 -20.61 14.51 -8.47
CA PRO A 158 -20.86 13.27 -9.20
C PRO A 158 -19.60 12.40 -9.21
N VAL A 159 -19.76 11.13 -8.93
CA VAL A 159 -18.65 10.17 -9.00
C VAL A 159 -18.10 10.12 -10.42
N PRO A 160 -16.79 10.32 -10.64
CA PRO A 160 -16.19 10.19 -11.98
C PRO A 160 -16.44 8.80 -12.57
N ALA A 161 -16.79 8.72 -13.86
CA ALA A 161 -17.15 7.48 -14.54
C ALA A 161 -16.03 6.40 -14.58
N ASN A 162 -14.79 6.80 -14.33
CA ASN A 162 -13.64 5.90 -14.26
C ASN A 162 -13.37 5.34 -12.85
N LEU A 163 -14.01 5.89 -11.81
CA LEU A 163 -13.79 5.53 -10.41
C LEU A 163 -14.95 4.66 -9.91
N ASP A 164 -14.63 3.52 -9.32
CA ASP A 164 -15.58 2.78 -8.48
C ASP A 164 -15.50 3.32 -7.05
N TRP A 165 -16.45 4.18 -6.69
CA TRP A 165 -16.48 4.85 -5.40
C TRP A 165 -16.74 3.88 -4.25
N ASN A 166 -17.59 2.89 -4.45
CA ASN A 166 -17.89 1.89 -3.43
C ASN A 166 -16.64 1.03 -3.11
N LEU A 167 -15.90 0.61 -4.14
CA LEU A 167 -14.64 -0.09 -3.95
C LEU A 167 -13.57 0.80 -3.30
N TRP A 168 -13.59 2.11 -3.59
CA TRP A 168 -12.67 3.06 -2.95
C TRP A 168 -12.99 3.23 -1.46
N LEU A 169 -14.25 3.35 -1.08
CA LEU A 169 -14.70 3.39 0.31
C LEU A 169 -14.30 2.12 1.07
N GLY A 170 -14.44 0.96 0.44
CA GLY A 170 -14.03 -0.33 1.00
C GLY A 170 -14.71 -0.59 2.35
N THR A 171 -13.94 -0.50 3.45
CA THR A 171 -14.42 -0.72 4.82
C THR A 171 -14.85 0.57 5.54
N ALA A 172 -14.74 1.71 4.88
CA ALA A 172 -15.21 2.97 5.43
C ALA A 172 -16.76 3.07 5.36
N PRO A 173 -17.40 3.86 6.23
CA PRO A 173 -18.84 4.10 6.12
C PRO A 173 -19.22 4.67 4.75
N GLU A 174 -20.38 4.25 4.27
CA GLU A 174 -20.95 4.79 3.04
C GLU A 174 -21.19 6.29 3.17
N ARG A 175 -20.78 7.03 2.15
CA ARG A 175 -20.96 8.47 2.05
C ARG A 175 -20.88 8.92 0.59
N PRO A 176 -21.46 10.07 0.26
CA PRO A 176 -21.29 10.72 -1.06
C PRO A 176 -19.82 10.98 -1.41
N PHE A 177 -19.60 11.17 -2.70
CA PHE A 177 -18.26 11.50 -3.23
C PHE A 177 -17.92 12.98 -3.02
#